data_f1820ff77d8ae152647ab7e0334c7883
#
_entry.id   f1820ff77d8ae152647ab7e0334c7883
#
_cell.length_a   1.000
_cell.length_b   1.000
_cell.length_c   1.000
_cell.angle_alpha   90.00
_cell.angle_beta   90.00
_cell.angle_gamma   90.00
#
_symmetry.space_group_name_H-M   'P 1'
#
loop_
_entity.id
_entity.type
_entity.pdbx_description
1 polymer ?
#
loop_
_entity_poly.entity_id
_entity_poly.type
_entity_poly.pdbx_seq_one_letter_code
_entity_poly.pdbx_strand_id
1 'polypeptide(L)'
;MSSRTRAALFFALAAASLLPWVGPAAALAGGILFSLLFGNPAPARTASWSKVLLQASVVGLGFGLSLGAVARVGAASFLYTAVGIALTLALGVLLGRLAGTSGPVSTLISFGTAICGGSAIAAMAPVVKAKSEEIAVSLATVFTLNAAALLVFPAVGHLVGLDPARFGLWAALAIHDTSSVVGAASAYGPEALALATTVKLTRALWIVPCVLGAALLARSGERPKFPLFIAGFVAAAALRSAVPQLAPLWTGLAAVARQLLVLTLFLIGTGLTREVLVRVGLRPLAQGLLLWLAVGSATLAAILSGLIPPL
;
A
#
# COMPACT_ATOMS: atom_id res chain seq x y z
N MET A 1 -3.96 -32.66 3.98
CA MET A 1 -3.30 -32.54 2.65
C MET A 1 -1.79 -32.66 2.84
N SER A 2 -1.08 -33.43 1.99
CA SER A 2 0.38 -33.56 2.12
C SER A 2 1.08 -32.22 1.82
N SER A 3 2.33 -32.04 2.32
CA SER A 3 3.10 -30.81 2.07
C SER A 3 3.35 -30.60 0.56
N ARG A 4 3.58 -31.68 -0.19
CA ARG A 4 3.76 -31.65 -1.66
C ARG A 4 2.49 -31.21 -2.39
N THR A 5 1.33 -31.77 -2.03
CA THR A 5 0.03 -31.41 -2.63
C THR A 5 -0.31 -29.95 -2.36
N ARG A 6 -0.04 -29.44 -1.14
CA ARG A 6 -0.24 -28.05 -0.77
C ARG A 6 0.65 -27.10 -1.59
N ALA A 7 1.92 -27.44 -1.74
CA ALA A 7 2.84 -26.65 -2.57
C ALA A 7 2.42 -26.66 -4.05
N ALA A 8 2.05 -27.82 -4.59
CA ALA A 8 1.56 -27.95 -5.97
C ALA A 8 0.31 -27.09 -6.22
N LEU A 9 -0.68 -27.14 -5.32
CA LEU A 9 -1.89 -26.33 -5.42
C LEU A 9 -1.56 -24.81 -5.32
N PHE A 10 -0.64 -24.42 -4.44
CA PHE A 10 -0.18 -23.05 -4.34
C PHE A 10 0.40 -22.54 -5.66
N PHE A 11 1.33 -23.28 -6.27
CA PHE A 11 1.92 -22.88 -7.55
C PHE A 11 0.93 -22.92 -8.70
N ALA A 12 -0.02 -23.87 -8.71
CA ALA A 12 -1.09 -23.91 -9.70
C ALA A 12 -1.99 -22.67 -9.63
N LEU A 13 -2.40 -22.25 -8.42
CA LEU A 13 -3.20 -21.04 -8.22
C LEU A 13 -2.40 -19.76 -8.52
N ALA A 14 -1.11 -19.73 -8.19
CA ALA A 14 -0.21 -18.64 -8.56
C ALA A 14 -0.09 -18.51 -10.08
N ALA A 15 0.10 -19.62 -10.80
CA ALA A 15 0.11 -19.64 -12.26
C ALA A 15 -1.26 -19.25 -12.86
N ALA A 16 -2.36 -19.75 -12.28
CA ALA A 16 -3.70 -19.39 -12.70
C ALA A 16 -3.99 -17.88 -12.55
N SER A 17 -3.40 -17.21 -11.55
CA SER A 17 -3.54 -15.77 -11.39
C SER A 17 -2.91 -14.94 -12.53
N LEU A 18 -2.07 -15.56 -13.37
CA LEU A 18 -1.51 -14.93 -14.58
C LEU A 18 -2.44 -15.05 -15.80
N LEU A 19 -3.57 -15.75 -15.69
CA LEU A 19 -4.54 -15.85 -16.77
C LEU A 19 -5.30 -14.53 -16.94
N PRO A 20 -5.56 -14.09 -18.18
CA PRO A 20 -6.07 -12.74 -18.46
C PRO A 20 -7.50 -12.48 -17.92
N TRP A 21 -8.25 -13.52 -17.62
CA TRP A 21 -9.60 -13.42 -17.04
C TRP A 21 -9.63 -13.42 -15.50
N VAL A 22 -8.48 -13.64 -14.85
CA VAL A 22 -8.41 -13.55 -13.39
C VAL A 22 -8.22 -12.12 -12.99
N GLY A 23 -9.22 -11.55 -12.34
CA GLY A 23 -9.15 -10.16 -11.84
C GLY A 23 -8.36 -10.04 -10.53
N PRO A 24 -7.91 -8.82 -10.21
CA PRO A 24 -7.12 -8.51 -9.00
C PRO A 24 -7.81 -8.95 -7.70
N ALA A 25 -9.11 -8.68 -7.57
CA ALA A 25 -9.90 -9.05 -6.39
C ALA A 25 -10.00 -10.57 -6.22
N ALA A 26 -10.20 -11.32 -7.32
CA ALA A 26 -10.28 -12.78 -7.29
C ALA A 26 -8.93 -13.41 -6.91
N ALA A 27 -7.83 -12.90 -7.44
CA ALA A 27 -6.49 -13.37 -7.10
C ALA A 27 -6.17 -13.15 -5.61
N LEU A 28 -6.47 -11.95 -5.10
CA LEU A 28 -6.30 -11.63 -3.69
C LEU A 28 -7.15 -12.53 -2.78
N ALA A 29 -8.45 -12.62 -3.07
CA ALA A 29 -9.38 -13.45 -2.30
C ALA A 29 -8.96 -14.94 -2.33
N GLY A 30 -8.53 -15.43 -3.49
CA GLY A 30 -7.98 -16.77 -3.65
C GLY A 30 -6.74 -17.01 -2.80
N GLY A 31 -5.83 -16.05 -2.75
CA GLY A 31 -4.64 -16.08 -1.89
C GLY A 31 -4.99 -16.10 -0.39
N ILE A 32 -5.91 -15.24 0.03
CA ILE A 32 -6.40 -15.21 1.42
C ILE A 32 -7.06 -16.54 1.79
N LEU A 33 -7.99 -17.00 0.97
CA LEU A 33 -8.72 -18.26 1.22
C LEU A 33 -7.75 -19.44 1.30
N PHE A 34 -6.81 -19.53 0.35
CA PHE A 34 -5.77 -20.55 0.37
C PHE A 34 -4.98 -20.53 1.69
N SER A 35 -4.54 -19.36 2.12
CA SER A 35 -3.74 -19.21 3.33
C SER A 35 -4.51 -19.55 4.61
N LEU A 36 -5.78 -19.17 4.69
CA LEU A 36 -6.63 -19.48 5.85
C LEU A 36 -6.98 -20.97 5.95
N LEU A 37 -7.15 -21.65 4.82
CA LEU A 37 -7.50 -23.08 4.78
C LEU A 37 -6.28 -24.00 4.93
N PHE A 38 -5.20 -23.70 4.22
CA PHE A 38 -4.05 -24.60 4.07
C PHE A 38 -2.75 -24.05 4.68
N GLY A 39 -2.71 -22.76 5.06
CA GLY A 39 -1.50 -22.06 5.47
C GLY A 39 -0.57 -21.75 4.28
N ASN A 40 0.36 -20.83 4.47
CA ASN A 40 1.35 -20.49 3.45
C ASN A 40 2.50 -21.52 3.46
N PRO A 41 2.82 -22.20 2.34
CA PRO A 41 3.89 -23.21 2.30
C PRO A 41 5.30 -22.63 2.41
N ALA A 42 5.50 -21.33 2.10
CA ALA A 42 6.79 -20.69 2.08
C ALA A 42 6.71 -19.19 2.45
N PRO A 43 6.33 -18.82 3.70
CA PRO A 43 6.00 -17.43 4.06
C PRO A 43 7.10 -16.43 3.75
N ALA A 44 8.36 -16.74 4.09
CA ALA A 44 9.49 -15.85 3.85
C ALA A 44 9.75 -15.60 2.35
N ARG A 45 9.62 -16.64 1.51
CA ARG A 45 9.80 -16.52 0.06
C ARG A 45 8.66 -15.74 -0.58
N THR A 46 7.42 -16.04 -0.22
CA THR A 46 6.25 -15.32 -0.76
C THR A 46 6.25 -13.85 -0.38
N ALA A 47 6.67 -13.49 0.84
CA ALA A 47 6.85 -12.11 1.25
C ALA A 47 7.95 -11.39 0.44
N SER A 48 9.07 -12.06 0.17
CA SER A 48 10.13 -11.50 -0.68
C SER A 48 9.68 -11.34 -2.13
N TRP A 49 9.06 -12.36 -2.72
CA TRP A 49 8.58 -12.34 -4.10
C TRP A 49 7.47 -11.30 -4.31
N SER A 50 6.50 -11.23 -3.40
CA SER A 50 5.44 -10.21 -3.50
C SER A 50 6.00 -8.79 -3.48
N LYS A 51 7.03 -8.52 -2.65
CA LYS A 51 7.70 -7.21 -2.62
C LYS A 51 8.39 -6.88 -3.92
N VAL A 52 9.20 -7.80 -4.48
CA VAL A 52 9.94 -7.58 -5.73
C VAL A 52 8.97 -7.44 -6.90
N LEU A 53 7.98 -8.33 -7.02
CA LEU A 53 6.97 -8.30 -8.08
C LEU A 53 6.12 -7.03 -8.01
N LEU A 54 5.74 -6.58 -6.80
CA LEU A 54 5.03 -5.31 -6.64
C LEU A 54 5.86 -4.15 -7.17
N GLN A 55 7.13 -4.06 -6.78
CA GLN A 55 8.01 -2.98 -7.23
C GLN A 55 8.19 -3.00 -8.74
N ALA A 56 8.40 -4.19 -9.34
CA ALA A 56 8.50 -4.35 -10.78
C ALA A 56 7.19 -3.98 -11.49
N SER A 57 6.04 -4.42 -10.96
CA SER A 57 4.72 -4.05 -11.49
C SER A 57 4.49 -2.56 -11.44
N VAL A 58 4.80 -1.90 -10.31
CA VAL A 58 4.66 -0.44 -10.18
C VAL A 58 5.55 0.29 -11.18
N VAL A 59 6.82 -0.11 -11.35
CA VAL A 59 7.71 0.46 -12.38
C VAL A 59 7.09 0.28 -13.76
N GLY A 60 6.62 -0.93 -14.07
CA GLY A 60 5.99 -1.24 -15.35
C GLY A 60 4.70 -0.46 -15.63
N LEU A 61 3.90 -0.14 -14.58
CA LEU A 61 2.73 0.74 -14.71
C LEU A 61 3.13 2.16 -15.15
N GLY A 62 4.33 2.63 -14.85
CA GLY A 62 4.86 3.91 -15.31
C GLY A 62 4.86 4.03 -16.83
N PHE A 63 5.07 2.93 -17.58
CA PHE A 63 4.94 2.91 -19.05
C PHE A 63 3.50 3.14 -19.54
N GLY A 64 2.50 3.06 -18.66
CA GLY A 64 1.11 3.41 -18.96
C GLY A 64 0.80 4.90 -18.84
N LEU A 65 1.70 5.74 -18.29
CA LEU A 65 1.47 7.13 -17.93
C LEU A 65 2.46 8.08 -18.59
N SER A 66 2.03 9.30 -18.93
CA SER A 66 2.95 10.35 -19.36
C SER A 66 3.60 11.03 -18.15
N LEU A 67 4.85 11.48 -18.31
CA LEU A 67 5.57 12.23 -17.28
C LEU A 67 4.82 13.49 -16.84
N GLY A 68 4.19 14.19 -17.80
CA GLY A 68 3.37 15.37 -17.50
C GLY A 68 2.14 15.06 -16.63
N ALA A 69 1.49 13.90 -16.84
CA ALA A 69 0.40 13.46 -15.97
C ALA A 69 0.89 13.13 -14.57
N VAL A 70 2.00 12.40 -14.45
CA VAL A 70 2.62 12.08 -13.15
C VAL A 70 3.01 13.35 -12.39
N ALA A 71 3.63 14.33 -13.08
CA ALA A 71 4.03 15.59 -12.46
C ALA A 71 2.83 16.42 -11.99
N ARG A 72 1.78 16.53 -12.79
CA ARG A 72 0.55 17.26 -12.43
C ARG A 72 -0.13 16.65 -11.20
N VAL A 73 -0.37 15.34 -11.22
CA VAL A 73 -0.99 14.62 -10.10
C VAL A 73 -0.12 14.74 -8.84
N GLY A 74 1.19 14.58 -8.98
CA GLY A 74 2.15 14.72 -7.88
C GLY A 74 2.12 16.10 -7.25
N ALA A 75 2.17 17.15 -8.06
CA ALA A 75 2.14 18.55 -7.60
C ALA A 75 0.79 18.90 -6.94
N ALA A 76 -0.31 18.53 -7.59
CA ALA A 76 -1.65 18.81 -7.07
C ALA A 76 -1.93 18.07 -5.76
N SER A 77 -1.40 16.83 -5.61
CA SER A 77 -1.58 16.05 -4.37
C SER A 77 -0.63 16.43 -3.23
N PHE A 78 0.38 17.25 -3.48
CA PHE A 78 1.44 17.52 -2.51
C PHE A 78 0.94 18.13 -1.20
N LEU A 79 0.14 19.20 -1.29
CA LEU A 79 -0.31 19.96 -0.12
C LEU A 79 -1.23 19.12 0.79
N TYR A 80 -2.29 18.53 0.23
CA TYR A 80 -3.20 17.74 1.05
C TYR A 80 -2.59 16.42 1.52
N THR A 81 -1.58 15.90 0.83
CA THR A 81 -0.77 14.78 1.33
C THR A 81 0.05 15.22 2.54
N ALA A 82 0.71 16.36 2.49
CA ALA A 82 1.48 16.91 3.62
C ALA A 82 0.60 17.15 4.84
N VAL A 83 -0.53 17.83 4.65
CA VAL A 83 -1.51 18.10 5.71
C VAL A 83 -2.08 16.79 6.26
N GLY A 84 -2.46 15.86 5.39
CA GLY A 84 -2.97 14.55 5.80
C GLY A 84 -1.97 13.74 6.61
N ILE A 85 -0.68 13.77 6.25
CA ILE A 85 0.39 13.13 7.03
C ILE A 85 0.51 13.78 8.40
N ALA A 86 0.58 15.11 8.48
CA ALA A 86 0.71 15.83 9.75
C ALA A 86 -0.47 15.55 10.70
N LEU A 87 -1.70 15.61 10.19
CA LEU A 87 -2.90 15.30 10.97
C LEU A 87 -2.95 13.83 11.41
N THR A 88 -2.57 12.91 10.54
CA THR A 88 -2.53 11.48 10.86
C THR A 88 -1.49 11.19 11.96
N LEU A 89 -0.32 11.81 11.90
CA LEU A 89 0.71 11.67 12.93
C LEU A 89 0.24 12.25 14.27
N ALA A 90 -0.33 13.45 14.26
CA ALA A 90 -0.85 14.08 15.48
C ALA A 90 -1.97 13.24 16.12
N LEU A 91 -2.94 12.80 15.32
CA LEU A 91 -4.02 11.94 15.77
C LEU A 91 -3.51 10.57 16.24
N GLY A 92 -2.51 10.00 15.55
CA GLY A 92 -1.89 8.74 15.91
C GLY A 92 -1.21 8.78 17.28
N VAL A 93 -0.50 9.86 17.60
CA VAL A 93 0.09 10.08 18.93
C VAL A 93 -1.00 10.19 20.00
N LEU A 94 -2.07 10.93 19.73
CA LEU A 94 -3.20 11.08 20.65
C LEU A 94 -3.87 9.73 20.92
N LEU A 95 -4.26 9.01 19.87
CA LEU A 95 -4.91 7.71 19.98
C LEU A 95 -4.01 6.65 20.63
N GLY A 96 -2.70 6.69 20.36
CA GLY A 96 -1.74 5.80 20.99
C GLY A 96 -1.66 6.01 22.52
N ARG A 97 -1.72 7.26 22.97
CA ARG A 97 -1.78 7.61 24.42
C ARG A 97 -3.10 7.10 25.03
N LEU A 98 -4.23 7.35 24.38
CA LEU A 98 -5.55 6.94 24.83
C LEU A 98 -5.70 5.41 24.89
N ALA A 99 -5.15 4.67 23.90
CA ALA A 99 -5.16 3.22 23.88
C ALA A 99 -4.14 2.56 24.83
N GLY A 100 -3.23 3.34 25.42
CA GLY A 100 -2.14 2.83 26.25
C GLY A 100 -1.14 1.97 25.46
N THR A 101 -0.92 2.28 24.19
CA THR A 101 0.08 1.62 23.33
C THR A 101 1.48 2.12 23.69
N SER A 102 2.49 1.25 23.70
CA SER A 102 3.87 1.67 23.99
C SER A 102 4.36 2.70 22.97
N GLY A 103 5.22 3.63 23.40
CA GLY A 103 5.69 4.75 22.59
C GLY A 103 6.24 4.33 21.22
N PRO A 104 7.18 3.36 21.13
CA PRO A 104 7.69 2.88 19.86
C PRO A 104 6.60 2.29 18.95
N VAL A 105 5.74 1.39 19.48
CA VAL A 105 4.65 0.78 18.69
C VAL A 105 3.67 1.83 18.19
N SER A 106 3.26 2.78 19.06
CA SER A 106 2.37 3.87 18.68
C SER A 106 2.95 4.74 17.57
N THR A 107 4.24 5.09 17.67
CA THR A 107 4.93 5.87 16.63
C THR A 107 4.99 5.09 15.32
N LEU A 108 5.35 3.82 15.36
CA LEU A 108 5.46 2.98 14.16
C LEU A 108 4.11 2.80 13.46
N ILE A 109 3.02 2.57 14.20
CA ILE A 109 1.65 2.48 13.64
C ILE A 109 1.27 3.84 13.03
N SER A 110 1.53 4.95 13.72
CA SER A 110 1.21 6.29 13.23
C SER A 110 1.96 6.61 11.93
N PHE A 111 3.25 6.32 11.85
CA PHE A 111 4.06 6.50 10.63
C PHE A 111 3.64 5.57 9.51
N GLY A 112 3.35 4.31 9.82
CA GLY A 112 2.83 3.34 8.86
C GLY A 112 1.52 3.82 8.25
N THR A 113 0.58 4.26 9.08
CA THR A 113 -0.71 4.81 8.64
C THR A 113 -0.55 6.12 7.87
N ALA A 114 0.31 7.02 8.34
CA ALA A 114 0.47 8.34 7.74
C ALA A 114 1.13 8.32 6.37
N ILE A 115 2.00 7.36 6.05
CA ILE A 115 2.80 7.45 4.82
C ILE A 115 2.53 6.27 3.87
N CYS A 116 3.19 5.11 4.10
CA CYS A 116 3.10 3.98 3.17
C CYS A 116 3.26 2.60 3.84
N GLY A 117 2.72 2.43 5.03
CA GLY A 117 2.66 1.14 5.70
C GLY A 117 4.03 0.63 6.12
N GLY A 118 4.34 -0.59 5.72
CA GLY A 118 5.54 -1.30 6.15
C GLY A 118 6.86 -0.59 5.84
N SER A 119 6.96 0.12 4.73
CA SER A 119 8.19 0.87 4.37
C SER A 119 8.46 2.02 5.34
N ALA A 120 7.40 2.74 5.76
CA ALA A 120 7.51 3.82 6.75
C ALA A 120 7.85 3.26 8.13
N ILE A 121 7.25 2.13 8.54
CA ILE A 121 7.59 1.43 9.78
C ILE A 121 9.07 1.02 9.77
N ALA A 122 9.54 0.38 8.70
CA ALA A 122 10.92 -0.07 8.60
C ALA A 122 11.94 1.09 8.65
N ALA A 123 11.60 2.24 8.05
CA ALA A 123 12.44 3.43 8.06
C ALA A 123 12.46 4.13 9.41
N MET A 124 11.34 4.11 10.15
CA MET A 124 11.22 4.77 11.46
C MET A 124 11.71 3.90 12.62
N ALA A 125 11.69 2.57 12.48
CA ALA A 125 12.05 1.62 13.54
C ALA A 125 13.44 1.89 14.18
N PRO A 126 14.52 2.10 13.41
CA PRO A 126 15.84 2.42 13.99
C PRO A 126 15.84 3.79 14.69
N VAL A 127 15.11 4.78 14.19
CA VAL A 127 15.03 6.12 14.78
C VAL A 127 14.44 6.08 16.19
N VAL A 128 13.37 5.30 16.38
CA VAL A 128 12.74 5.12 17.70
C VAL A 128 13.34 3.97 18.52
N LYS A 129 14.42 3.36 18.01
CA LYS A 129 15.10 2.21 18.64
C LYS A 129 14.13 1.08 19.00
N ALA A 130 13.18 0.80 18.09
CA ALA A 130 12.15 -0.20 18.32
C ALA A 130 12.75 -1.63 18.35
N LYS A 131 12.27 -2.44 19.28
CA LYS A 131 12.61 -3.86 19.37
C LYS A 131 11.95 -4.65 18.24
N SER A 132 12.50 -5.80 17.88
CA SER A 132 11.97 -6.67 16.83
C SER A 132 10.49 -7.04 17.04
N GLU A 133 10.08 -7.25 18.29
CA GLU A 133 8.70 -7.55 18.66
C GLU A 133 7.77 -6.35 18.41
N GLU A 134 8.22 -5.13 18.74
CA GLU A 134 7.47 -3.89 18.52
C GLU A 134 7.28 -3.62 17.02
N ILE A 135 8.31 -3.88 16.22
CA ILE A 135 8.24 -3.80 14.76
C ILE A 135 7.23 -4.84 14.23
N ALA A 136 7.31 -6.08 14.69
CA ALA A 136 6.43 -7.16 14.26
C ALA A 136 4.96 -6.87 14.57
N VAL A 137 4.64 -6.39 15.78
CA VAL A 137 3.29 -5.99 16.18
C VAL A 137 2.77 -4.84 15.34
N SER A 138 3.59 -3.81 15.09
CA SER A 138 3.22 -2.64 14.28
C SER A 138 2.94 -3.04 12.83
N LEU A 139 3.79 -3.88 12.23
CA LEU A 139 3.58 -4.42 10.89
C LEU A 139 2.31 -5.28 10.81
N ALA A 140 2.11 -6.17 11.78
CA ALA A 140 0.93 -7.02 11.82
C ALA A 140 -0.37 -6.20 11.92
N THR A 141 -0.39 -5.15 12.76
CA THR A 141 -1.52 -4.23 12.89
C THR A 141 -1.84 -3.56 11.55
N VAL A 142 -0.85 -2.91 10.94
CA VAL A 142 -1.04 -2.16 9.69
C VAL A 142 -1.42 -3.11 8.54
N PHE A 143 -0.80 -4.27 8.42
CA PHE A 143 -1.11 -5.22 7.35
C PHE A 143 -2.49 -5.87 7.51
N THR A 144 -2.93 -6.13 8.73
CA THR A 144 -4.30 -6.63 8.98
C THR A 144 -5.35 -5.61 8.52
N LEU A 145 -5.17 -4.34 8.86
CA LEU A 145 -6.09 -3.27 8.43
C LEU A 145 -6.04 -3.05 6.91
N ASN A 146 -4.88 -3.14 6.30
CA ASN A 146 -4.72 -3.03 4.85
C ASN A 146 -5.37 -4.18 4.10
N ALA A 147 -5.35 -5.37 4.66
CA ALA A 147 -6.05 -6.51 4.09
C ALA A 147 -7.58 -6.32 4.12
N ALA A 148 -8.11 -5.81 5.22
CA ALA A 148 -9.52 -5.42 5.28
C ALA A 148 -9.83 -4.30 4.27
N ALA A 149 -8.95 -3.30 4.14
CA ALA A 149 -9.11 -2.19 3.21
C ALA A 149 -9.24 -2.65 1.75
N LEU A 150 -8.49 -3.67 1.33
CA LEU A 150 -8.56 -4.22 -0.02
C LEU A 150 -9.97 -4.67 -0.44
N LEU A 151 -10.77 -5.12 0.52
CA LEU A 151 -12.13 -5.60 0.28
C LEU A 151 -13.18 -4.50 0.58
N VAL A 152 -12.98 -3.77 1.67
CA VAL A 152 -13.96 -2.78 2.18
C VAL A 152 -13.99 -1.54 1.31
N PHE A 153 -12.82 -1.01 0.88
CA PHE A 153 -12.78 0.26 0.15
C PHE A 153 -13.49 0.21 -1.21
N PRO A 154 -13.25 -0.80 -2.09
CA PRO A 154 -13.99 -0.88 -3.34
C PRO A 154 -15.50 -1.01 -3.13
N ALA A 155 -15.92 -1.81 -2.13
CA ALA A 155 -17.34 -1.98 -1.81
C ALA A 155 -17.98 -0.67 -1.35
N VAL A 156 -17.33 0.06 -0.43
CA VAL A 156 -17.80 1.38 0.03
C VAL A 156 -17.79 2.39 -1.10
N GLY A 157 -16.72 2.43 -1.93
CA GLY A 157 -16.61 3.33 -3.06
C GLY A 157 -17.78 3.19 -4.04
N HIS A 158 -18.16 1.96 -4.38
CA HIS A 158 -19.34 1.67 -5.21
C HIS A 158 -20.65 2.05 -4.51
N LEU A 159 -20.75 1.77 -3.20
CA LEU A 159 -21.97 2.08 -2.43
C LEU A 159 -22.24 3.59 -2.36
N VAL A 160 -21.20 4.42 -2.21
CA VAL A 160 -21.33 5.89 -2.16
C VAL A 160 -21.24 6.54 -3.55
N GLY A 161 -21.12 5.75 -4.62
CA GLY A 161 -21.12 6.24 -6.01
C GLY A 161 -19.88 7.05 -6.40
N LEU A 162 -18.71 6.71 -5.89
CA LEU A 162 -17.46 7.38 -6.30
C LEU A 162 -17.14 7.05 -7.76
N ASP A 163 -16.78 8.07 -8.54
CA ASP A 163 -16.14 7.86 -9.83
C ASP A 163 -14.70 7.31 -9.65
N PRO A 164 -14.07 6.72 -10.70
CA PRO A 164 -12.75 6.13 -10.59
C PRO A 164 -11.66 7.08 -10.11
N ALA A 165 -11.71 8.37 -10.47
CA ALA A 165 -10.74 9.37 -10.06
C ALA A 165 -10.86 9.67 -8.56
N ARG A 166 -12.07 9.94 -8.07
CA ARG A 166 -12.34 10.16 -6.64
C ARG A 166 -12.00 8.93 -5.81
N PHE A 167 -12.36 7.73 -6.29
CA PHE A 167 -11.99 6.49 -5.61
C PHE A 167 -10.47 6.32 -5.54
N GLY A 168 -9.76 6.52 -6.64
CA GLY A 168 -8.31 6.43 -6.69
C GLY A 168 -7.63 7.36 -5.69
N LEU A 169 -8.11 8.60 -5.60
CA LEU A 169 -7.63 9.60 -4.65
C LEU A 169 -7.92 9.17 -3.19
N TRP A 170 -9.15 8.74 -2.89
CA TRP A 170 -9.53 8.25 -1.58
C TRP A 170 -8.70 7.05 -1.15
N ALA A 171 -8.56 6.04 -2.01
CA ALA A 171 -7.75 4.86 -1.76
C ALA A 171 -6.29 5.22 -1.46
N ALA A 172 -5.69 6.13 -2.24
CA ALA A 172 -4.31 6.57 -2.02
C ALA A 172 -4.10 7.28 -0.68
N LEU A 173 -5.08 8.07 -0.24
CA LEU A 173 -4.99 8.85 0.99
C LEU A 173 -5.35 8.03 2.24
N ALA A 174 -6.29 7.10 2.14
CA ALA A 174 -6.90 6.41 3.26
C ALA A 174 -6.39 4.98 3.49
N ILE A 175 -5.97 4.25 2.45
CA ILE A 175 -5.33 2.94 2.60
C ILE A 175 -3.84 3.13 2.86
N HIS A 176 -3.30 2.47 3.88
CA HIS A 176 -1.98 2.82 4.41
C HIS A 176 -0.81 2.28 3.57
N ASP A 177 -0.95 1.11 2.96
CA ASP A 177 0.13 0.45 2.23
C ASP A 177 -0.01 0.59 0.71
N THR A 178 1.14 0.71 0.01
CA THR A 178 1.17 0.85 -1.44
C THR A 178 0.58 -0.36 -2.16
N SER A 179 0.85 -1.58 -1.69
CA SER A 179 0.33 -2.80 -2.32
C SER A 179 -1.19 -2.89 -2.23
N SER A 180 -1.74 -2.53 -1.08
CA SER A 180 -3.18 -2.54 -0.83
C SER A 180 -3.90 -1.42 -1.60
N VAL A 181 -3.28 -0.23 -1.74
CA VAL A 181 -3.80 0.84 -2.60
C VAL A 181 -3.87 0.37 -4.05
N VAL A 182 -2.78 -0.17 -4.56
CA VAL A 182 -2.70 -0.65 -5.95
C VAL A 182 -3.70 -1.78 -6.18
N GLY A 183 -3.85 -2.68 -5.20
CA GLY A 183 -4.82 -3.77 -5.23
C GLY A 183 -6.27 -3.28 -5.28
N ALA A 184 -6.67 -2.42 -4.35
CA ALA A 184 -8.02 -1.87 -4.29
C ALA A 184 -8.34 -1.03 -5.55
N ALA A 185 -7.41 -0.18 -5.98
CA ALA A 185 -7.59 0.63 -7.16
C ALA A 185 -7.64 -0.18 -8.46
N SER A 186 -6.85 -1.26 -8.55
CA SER A 186 -6.89 -2.19 -9.69
C SER A 186 -8.25 -2.90 -9.82
N ALA A 187 -8.88 -3.24 -8.69
CA ALA A 187 -10.21 -3.82 -8.67
C ALA A 187 -11.30 -2.80 -9.08
N TYR A 188 -11.06 -1.50 -8.90
CA TYR A 188 -11.98 -0.42 -9.22
C TYR A 188 -11.88 0.05 -10.68
N GLY A 189 -10.72 -0.11 -11.30
CA GLY A 189 -10.50 0.17 -12.72
C GLY A 189 -9.15 0.82 -13.04
N PRO A 190 -8.81 0.91 -14.34
CA PRO A 190 -7.49 1.37 -14.79
C PRO A 190 -7.21 2.84 -14.46
N GLU A 191 -8.21 3.71 -14.49
CA GLU A 191 -8.10 5.13 -14.13
C GLU A 191 -7.83 5.29 -12.64
N ALA A 192 -8.60 4.60 -11.78
CA ALA A 192 -8.38 4.57 -10.34
C ALA A 192 -6.97 4.06 -10.01
N LEU A 193 -6.51 2.99 -10.70
CA LEU A 193 -5.18 2.43 -10.51
C LEU A 193 -4.08 3.44 -10.84
N ALA A 194 -4.19 4.14 -11.97
CA ALA A 194 -3.20 5.11 -12.42
C ALA A 194 -3.07 6.28 -11.42
N LEU A 195 -4.21 6.86 -11.03
CA LEU A 195 -4.27 7.98 -10.11
C LEU A 195 -3.79 7.57 -8.70
N ALA A 196 -4.36 6.49 -8.16
CA ALA A 196 -4.03 6.01 -6.83
C ALA A 196 -2.54 5.66 -6.69
N THR A 197 -1.96 5.01 -7.71
CA THR A 197 -0.54 4.67 -7.70
C THR A 197 0.31 5.94 -7.68
N THR A 198 0.02 6.92 -8.54
CA THR A 198 0.79 8.16 -8.63
C THR A 198 0.73 8.96 -7.32
N VAL A 199 -0.46 9.17 -6.76
CA VAL A 199 -0.65 9.87 -5.47
C VAL A 199 0.06 9.12 -4.34
N LYS A 200 -0.06 7.78 -4.30
CA LYS A 200 0.60 6.97 -3.26
C LYS A 200 2.11 7.00 -3.34
N LEU A 201 2.69 7.01 -4.53
CA LEU A 201 4.13 7.14 -4.72
C LEU A 201 4.64 8.53 -4.32
N THR A 202 3.90 9.59 -4.65
CA THR A 202 4.18 10.96 -4.16
C THR A 202 4.18 11.00 -2.63
N ARG A 203 3.18 10.35 -1.99
CA ARG A 203 3.11 10.24 -0.52
C ARG A 203 4.29 9.46 0.05
N ALA A 204 4.76 8.40 -0.62
CA ALA A 204 5.89 7.62 -0.16
C ALA A 204 7.22 8.41 -0.14
N LEU A 205 7.37 9.46 -0.95
CA LEU A 205 8.53 10.36 -0.89
C LEU A 205 8.64 11.08 0.44
N TRP A 206 7.53 11.30 1.14
CA TRP A 206 7.51 11.91 2.47
C TRP A 206 8.18 11.07 3.55
N ILE A 207 8.52 9.79 3.29
CA ILE A 207 9.36 9.00 4.20
C ILE A 207 10.65 9.75 4.50
N VAL A 208 11.30 10.30 3.46
CA VAL A 208 12.61 10.95 3.60
C VAL A 208 12.56 12.15 4.55
N PRO A 209 11.75 13.21 4.30
CA PRO A 209 11.72 14.37 5.19
C PRO A 209 11.17 14.03 6.58
N CYS A 210 10.17 13.14 6.69
CA CYS A 210 9.60 12.78 7.98
C CYS A 210 10.57 11.99 8.86
N VAL A 211 11.30 11.01 8.29
CA VAL A 211 12.29 10.23 9.03
C VAL A 211 13.51 11.07 9.37
N LEU A 212 13.97 11.95 8.46
CA LEU A 212 15.06 12.89 8.75
C LEU A 212 14.69 13.85 9.88
N GLY A 213 13.48 14.43 9.84
CA GLY A 213 12.99 15.31 10.90
C GLY A 213 12.92 14.59 12.25
N ALA A 214 12.37 13.38 12.28
CA ALA A 214 12.32 12.56 13.48
C ALA A 214 13.73 12.16 13.98
N ALA A 215 14.64 11.81 13.09
CA ALA A 215 16.02 11.45 13.43
C ALA A 215 16.80 12.61 14.02
N LEU A 216 16.61 13.82 13.48
CA LEU A 216 17.19 15.06 14.01
C LEU A 216 16.66 15.36 15.42
N LEU A 217 15.35 15.27 15.62
CA LEU A 217 14.71 15.49 16.93
C LEU A 217 15.16 14.44 17.96
N ALA A 218 15.27 13.17 17.55
CA ALA A 218 15.72 12.07 18.40
C ALA A 218 17.25 11.98 18.56
N ARG A 219 18.02 12.79 17.80
CA ARG A 219 19.49 12.73 17.73
C ARG A 219 20.02 11.32 17.45
N SER A 220 19.31 10.56 16.58
CA SER A 220 19.62 9.15 16.33
C SER A 220 20.74 8.93 15.32
N GLY A 221 21.04 9.89 14.45
CA GLY A 221 22.02 9.75 13.35
C GLY A 221 21.55 8.88 12.17
N GLU A 222 20.36 8.33 12.22
CA GLU A 222 19.81 7.44 11.18
C GLU A 222 19.48 8.19 9.89
N ARG A 223 19.71 7.52 8.75
CA ARG A 223 19.41 8.07 7.42
C ARG A 223 18.41 7.18 6.68
N PRO A 224 17.29 7.72 6.17
CA PRO A 224 16.33 6.96 5.40
C PRO A 224 16.91 6.52 4.04
N LYS A 225 16.54 5.33 3.59
CA LYS A 225 16.86 4.85 2.24
C LYS A 225 15.79 5.32 1.27
N PHE A 226 16.22 5.91 0.15
CA PHE A 226 15.31 6.31 -0.92
C PHE A 226 14.72 5.07 -1.63
N PRO A 227 13.39 4.99 -1.82
CA PRO A 227 12.76 3.86 -2.48
C PRO A 227 12.96 3.92 -4.01
N LEU A 228 14.00 3.23 -4.50
CA LEU A 228 14.44 3.28 -5.90
C LEU A 228 13.36 2.91 -6.93
N PHE A 229 12.37 2.08 -6.57
CA PHE A 229 11.28 1.72 -7.48
C PHE A 229 10.41 2.95 -7.87
N ILE A 230 10.36 4.00 -7.03
CA ILE A 230 9.68 5.27 -7.37
C ILE A 230 10.45 5.98 -8.49
N ALA A 231 11.77 6.03 -8.39
CA ALA A 231 12.59 6.57 -9.48
C ALA A 231 12.41 5.75 -10.77
N GLY A 232 12.33 4.41 -10.66
CA GLY A 232 12.01 3.52 -11.77
C GLY A 232 10.65 3.82 -12.42
N PHE A 233 9.61 4.06 -11.62
CA PHE A 233 8.27 4.45 -12.11
C PHE A 233 8.32 5.77 -12.90
N VAL A 234 8.98 6.79 -12.35
CA VAL A 234 9.13 8.10 -13.01
C VAL A 234 9.96 7.97 -14.28
N ALA A 235 11.05 7.19 -14.26
CA ALA A 235 11.86 6.92 -15.42
C ALA A 235 11.07 6.21 -16.54
N ALA A 236 10.23 5.24 -16.20
CA ALA A 236 9.36 4.56 -17.16
C ALA A 236 8.36 5.55 -17.81
N ALA A 237 7.74 6.43 -17.02
CA ALA A 237 6.86 7.48 -17.52
C ALA A 237 7.62 8.51 -18.41
N ALA A 238 8.86 8.83 -18.04
CA ALA A 238 9.72 9.71 -18.82
C ALA A 238 10.10 9.09 -20.17
N LEU A 239 10.52 7.80 -20.19
CA LEU A 239 10.84 7.07 -21.41
C LEU A 239 9.63 7.00 -22.34
N ARG A 240 8.45 6.70 -21.84
CA ARG A 240 7.21 6.72 -22.65
C ARG A 240 6.96 8.09 -23.26
N SER A 241 7.19 9.16 -22.49
CA SER A 241 6.97 10.53 -22.94
C SER A 241 8.01 10.99 -23.96
N ALA A 242 9.28 10.54 -23.82
CA ALA A 242 10.38 10.87 -24.71
C ALA A 242 10.31 10.13 -26.05
N VAL A 243 9.75 8.90 -26.07
CA VAL A 243 9.71 8.05 -27.27
C VAL A 243 8.27 7.58 -27.53
N PRO A 244 7.35 8.49 -27.89
CA PRO A 244 5.94 8.16 -28.12
C PRO A 244 5.72 7.22 -29.33
N GLN A 245 6.69 7.11 -30.25
CA GLN A 245 6.65 6.25 -31.42
C GLN A 245 6.56 4.76 -31.07
N LEU A 246 7.04 4.38 -29.88
CA LEU A 246 6.98 3.01 -29.35
C LEU A 246 5.72 2.76 -28.51
N ALA A 247 4.62 3.49 -28.75
CA ALA A 247 3.36 3.35 -28.00
C ALA A 247 2.85 1.90 -27.88
N PRO A 248 2.91 1.03 -28.91
CA PRO A 248 2.53 -0.38 -28.76
C PRO A 248 3.38 -1.13 -27.74
N LEU A 249 4.71 -0.88 -27.71
CA LEU A 249 5.63 -1.48 -26.74
C LEU A 249 5.28 -1.04 -25.30
N TRP A 250 5.08 0.28 -25.11
CA TRP A 250 4.72 0.82 -23.79
C TRP A 250 3.40 0.27 -23.28
N THR A 251 2.40 0.15 -24.15
CA THR A 251 1.10 -0.45 -23.80
C THR A 251 1.25 -1.93 -23.44
N GLY A 252 2.09 -2.67 -24.18
CA GLY A 252 2.41 -4.07 -23.87
C GLY A 252 3.09 -4.23 -22.52
N LEU A 253 4.11 -3.41 -22.22
CA LEU A 253 4.81 -3.44 -20.93
C LEU A 253 3.88 -3.10 -19.77
N ALA A 254 3.03 -2.10 -19.94
CA ALA A 254 2.02 -1.75 -18.92
C ALA A 254 0.98 -2.87 -18.73
N ALA A 255 0.60 -3.58 -19.79
CA ALA A 255 -0.30 -4.74 -19.70
C ALA A 255 0.35 -5.91 -18.93
N VAL A 256 1.61 -6.23 -19.24
CA VAL A 256 2.39 -7.23 -18.49
C VAL A 256 2.50 -6.84 -17.02
N ALA A 257 2.78 -5.57 -16.73
CA ALA A 257 2.88 -5.08 -15.36
C ALA A 257 1.56 -5.24 -14.59
N ARG A 258 0.41 -4.98 -15.23
CA ARG A 258 -0.91 -5.23 -14.64
C ARG A 258 -1.12 -6.71 -14.33
N GLN A 259 -0.70 -7.61 -15.22
CA GLN A 259 -0.85 -9.04 -14.99
C GLN A 259 0.09 -9.56 -13.89
N LEU A 260 1.32 -9.06 -13.83
CA LEU A 260 2.25 -9.34 -12.72
C LEU A 260 1.70 -8.82 -11.39
N LEU A 261 0.95 -7.72 -11.41
CA LEU A 261 0.27 -7.21 -10.23
C LEU A 261 -0.81 -8.19 -9.72
N VAL A 262 -1.55 -8.84 -10.61
CA VAL A 262 -2.56 -9.85 -10.22
C VAL A 262 -1.89 -11.02 -9.48
N LEU A 263 -0.77 -11.54 -10.01
CA LEU A 263 0.04 -12.54 -9.30
C LEU A 263 0.53 -12.02 -7.95
N THR A 264 1.00 -10.79 -7.91
CA THR A 264 1.47 -10.15 -6.67
C THR A 264 0.38 -10.11 -5.61
N LEU A 265 -0.86 -9.79 -5.99
CA LEU A 265 -2.00 -9.75 -5.09
C LEU A 265 -2.37 -11.13 -4.54
N PHE A 266 -2.29 -12.19 -5.36
CA PHE A 266 -2.41 -13.55 -4.87
C PHE A 266 -1.35 -13.85 -3.78
N LEU A 267 -0.07 -13.53 -4.05
CA LEU A 267 1.01 -13.75 -3.08
C LEU A 267 0.81 -12.93 -1.79
N ILE A 268 0.36 -11.67 -1.89
CA ILE A 268 0.03 -10.82 -0.74
C ILE A 268 -1.11 -11.47 0.08
N GLY A 269 -2.16 -11.95 -0.59
CA GLY A 269 -3.26 -12.66 0.05
C GLY A 269 -2.78 -13.88 0.85
N THR A 270 -1.82 -14.63 0.31
CA THR A 270 -1.25 -15.79 1.03
C THR A 270 -0.39 -15.42 2.25
N GLY A 271 -0.02 -14.16 2.40
CA GLY A 271 0.67 -13.64 3.59
C GLY A 271 -0.25 -13.46 4.80
N LEU A 272 -1.57 -13.44 4.60
CA LEU A 272 -2.57 -13.32 5.67
C LEU A 272 -2.85 -14.68 6.31
N THR A 273 -2.02 -15.07 7.27
CA THR A 273 -2.18 -16.29 8.03
C THR A 273 -2.93 -16.04 9.34
N ARG A 274 -3.55 -17.08 9.92
CA ARG A 274 -4.18 -17.00 11.25
C ARG A 274 -3.20 -16.54 12.33
N GLU A 275 -1.93 -16.94 12.20
CA GLU A 275 -0.87 -16.57 13.14
C GLU A 275 -0.59 -15.06 13.14
N VAL A 276 -0.62 -14.43 11.97
CA VAL A 276 -0.45 -12.96 11.84
C VAL A 276 -1.60 -12.25 12.52
N LEU A 277 -2.84 -12.71 12.33
CA LEU A 277 -4.04 -12.11 12.92
C LEU A 277 -4.05 -12.21 14.46
N VAL A 278 -3.58 -13.32 15.02
CA VAL A 278 -3.55 -13.56 16.48
C VAL A 278 -2.43 -12.78 17.19
N ARG A 279 -1.32 -12.49 16.51
CA ARG A 279 -0.17 -11.74 17.09
C ARG A 279 -0.47 -10.28 17.39
N VAL A 280 -1.52 -9.72 16.83
CA VAL A 280 -1.89 -8.31 17.05
C VAL A 280 -2.57 -8.17 18.42
N GLY A 281 -1.93 -7.44 19.34
CA GLY A 281 -2.51 -7.13 20.63
C GLY A 281 -3.69 -6.14 20.51
N LEU A 282 -4.64 -6.19 21.45
CA LEU A 282 -5.84 -5.33 21.41
C LEU A 282 -5.54 -3.83 21.37
N ARG A 283 -4.55 -3.35 22.13
CA ARG A 283 -4.18 -1.92 22.18
C ARG A 283 -3.63 -1.40 20.87
N PRO A 284 -2.62 -2.03 20.23
CA PRO A 284 -2.14 -1.65 18.90
C PRO A 284 -3.23 -1.72 17.83
N LEU A 285 -4.07 -2.77 17.87
CA LEU A 285 -5.18 -2.93 16.93
C LEU A 285 -6.23 -1.83 17.10
N ALA A 286 -6.60 -1.48 18.33
CA ALA A 286 -7.56 -0.42 18.63
C ALA A 286 -7.02 0.94 18.13
N GLN A 287 -5.74 1.28 18.43
CA GLN A 287 -5.11 2.49 17.91
C GLN A 287 -5.12 2.52 16.38
N GLY A 288 -4.68 1.44 15.73
CA GLY A 288 -4.63 1.35 14.28
C GLY A 288 -6.01 1.46 13.64
N LEU A 289 -7.02 0.75 14.19
CA LEU A 289 -8.39 0.75 13.68
C LEU A 289 -9.04 2.14 13.82
N LEU A 290 -8.94 2.77 14.99
CA LEU A 290 -9.49 4.11 15.20
C LEU A 290 -8.83 5.14 14.29
N LEU A 291 -7.51 5.06 14.12
CA LEU A 291 -6.78 5.94 13.22
C LEU A 291 -7.18 5.70 11.75
N TRP A 292 -7.32 4.44 11.36
CA TRP A 292 -7.74 4.06 10.01
C TRP A 292 -9.18 4.53 9.69
N LEU A 293 -10.10 4.35 10.62
CA LEU A 293 -11.48 4.83 10.47
C LEU A 293 -11.52 6.36 10.41
N ALA A 294 -10.79 7.05 11.28
CA ALA A 294 -10.75 8.51 11.29
C ALA A 294 -10.17 9.07 9.98
N VAL A 295 -9.03 8.55 9.52
CA VAL A 295 -8.41 8.98 8.26
C VAL A 295 -9.27 8.62 7.06
N GLY A 296 -9.83 7.39 7.03
CA GLY A 296 -10.69 6.92 5.95
C GLY A 296 -11.97 7.74 5.80
N SER A 297 -12.68 7.99 6.90
CA SER A 297 -13.92 8.79 6.88
C SER A 297 -13.66 10.26 6.64
N ALA A 298 -12.63 10.86 7.26
CA ALA A 298 -12.31 12.27 7.06
C ALA A 298 -11.90 12.57 5.61
N THR A 299 -11.07 11.71 5.01
CA THR A 299 -10.66 11.87 3.59
C THR A 299 -11.84 11.65 2.64
N LEU A 300 -12.72 10.68 2.92
CA LEU A 300 -13.93 10.48 2.12
C LEU A 300 -14.84 11.71 2.19
N ALA A 301 -15.11 12.21 3.39
CA ALA A 301 -15.92 13.41 3.58
C ALA A 301 -15.31 14.64 2.89
N ALA A 302 -13.99 14.81 2.95
CA ALA A 302 -13.28 15.90 2.28
C ALA A 302 -13.38 15.83 0.74
N ILE A 303 -13.36 14.62 0.17
CA ILE A 303 -13.54 14.41 -1.28
C ILE A 303 -15.00 14.65 -1.68
N LEU A 304 -15.96 14.12 -0.92
CA LEU A 304 -17.38 14.31 -1.22
C LEU A 304 -17.84 15.76 -1.09
N SER A 305 -17.28 16.51 -0.13
CA SER A 305 -17.56 17.95 0.06
C SER A 305 -16.85 18.86 -0.95
N GLY A 306 -15.94 18.32 -1.78
CA GLY A 306 -15.14 19.10 -2.72
C GLY A 306 -13.98 19.86 -2.08
N LEU A 307 -13.69 19.66 -0.79
CA LEU A 307 -12.52 20.25 -0.11
C LEU A 307 -11.20 19.71 -0.70
N ILE A 308 -11.19 18.44 -1.11
CA ILE A 308 -10.12 17.84 -1.90
C ILE A 308 -10.72 17.65 -3.31
N PRO A 309 -10.30 18.48 -4.30
CA PRO A 309 -10.82 18.38 -5.65
C PRO A 309 -10.33 17.11 -6.34
N PRO A 310 -11.06 16.57 -7.32
CA PRO A 310 -10.57 15.51 -8.20
C PRO A 310 -9.33 15.98 -8.95
N LEU A 311 -8.40 15.07 -9.23
CA LEU A 311 -7.11 15.33 -9.88
C LEU A 311 -7.15 15.03 -11.37
#